data_114bf67af09ebed92fe198c47b22eef5
#
_entry.id   114bf67af09ebed92fe198c47b22eef5
#
_cell.length_a   1.000
_cell.length_b   1.000
_cell.length_c   1.000
_cell.angle_alpha   90.00
_cell.angle_beta   90.00
_cell.angle_gamma   90.00
#
_symmetry.space_group_name_H-M   'P 1'
#
loop_
_entity.id
_entity.type
_entity.pdbx_description
1 polymer ?
#
loop_
_entity_poly.entity_id
_entity_poly.type
_entity_poly.pdbx_seq_one_letter_code
_entity_poly.pdbx_strand_id
1 'polypeptide(L)'
;MPLLQPCNFQRPKYLFNGHLETIFPTLFRQVILPPTQQDLVETHDGDVLEVDWHRRGHPKLAIISHGLEGNSSRSYMLGMAKEALSKGFDVLAWNYRGCGEQLNRKAIFYHSGATYDLETIVRYAAPGYTEIALVGFSL
;
A
#
# COMPACT_ATOMS: atom_id res chain seq x y z
N MET A 1 7.53 29.22 -8.80
CA MET A 1 8.09 27.86 -8.70
C MET A 1 8.77 27.73 -7.34
N PRO A 2 8.49 26.72 -6.53
CA PRO A 2 9.23 26.52 -5.30
C PRO A 2 10.70 26.19 -5.64
N LEU A 3 11.63 26.84 -4.96
CA LEU A 3 13.06 26.51 -5.03
C LEU A 3 13.24 25.16 -4.33
N LEU A 4 13.56 24.12 -5.09
CA LEU A 4 13.89 22.83 -4.53
C LEU A 4 15.28 22.92 -3.89
N GLN A 5 15.39 22.59 -2.61
CA GLN A 5 16.70 22.45 -1.98
C GLN A 5 17.43 21.23 -2.61
N PRO A 6 18.74 21.30 -2.83
CA PRO A 6 19.49 20.17 -3.36
C PRO A 6 19.34 18.96 -2.43
N CYS A 7 18.95 17.84 -3.00
CA CYS A 7 18.83 16.59 -2.29
C CYS A 7 20.23 16.02 -2.00
N ASN A 8 20.54 15.73 -0.75
CA ASN A 8 21.80 15.07 -0.35
C ASN A 8 21.79 13.55 -0.59
N PHE A 9 20.82 13.03 -1.32
CA PHE A 9 20.74 11.61 -1.65
C PHE A 9 21.93 11.20 -2.51
N GLN A 10 22.67 10.20 -2.04
CA GLN A 10 23.73 9.53 -2.80
C GLN A 10 23.29 8.10 -3.08
N ARG A 11 23.25 7.75 -4.36
CA ARG A 11 22.97 6.37 -4.75
C ARG A 11 24.05 5.42 -4.24
N PRO A 12 23.71 4.18 -3.85
CA PRO A 12 24.70 3.17 -3.55
C PRO A 12 25.65 2.91 -4.74
N LYS A 13 26.95 2.80 -4.50
CA LYS A 13 27.96 2.65 -5.56
C LYS A 13 27.75 1.41 -6.44
N TYR A 14 27.14 0.34 -5.91
CA TYR A 14 26.82 -0.88 -6.65
C TYR A 14 25.62 -0.73 -7.60
N LEU A 15 24.79 0.31 -7.43
CA LEU A 15 23.68 0.64 -8.33
C LEU A 15 24.12 1.72 -9.33
N PHE A 16 25.10 1.41 -10.17
CA PHE A 16 25.78 2.40 -11.01
C PHE A 16 25.02 2.79 -12.30
N ASN A 17 23.90 2.12 -12.61
CA ASN A 17 23.04 2.48 -13.75
C ASN A 17 21.57 2.27 -13.44
N GLY A 18 20.66 2.91 -14.22
CA GLY A 18 19.23 2.89 -14.00
C GLY A 18 18.60 1.48 -14.09
N HIS A 19 19.16 0.57 -14.88
CA HIS A 19 18.69 -0.81 -14.96
C HIS A 19 18.92 -1.55 -13.64
N LEU A 20 20.11 -1.40 -13.06
CA LEU A 20 20.43 -2.00 -11.76
C LEU A 20 19.60 -1.37 -10.64
N GLU A 21 19.36 -0.05 -10.68
CA GLU A 21 18.51 0.64 -9.71
C GLU A 21 17.06 0.13 -9.73
N THR A 22 16.58 -0.30 -10.88
CA THR A 22 15.22 -0.84 -11.05
C THR A 22 15.16 -2.33 -10.73
N ILE A 23 16.07 -3.12 -11.33
CA ILE A 23 15.98 -4.60 -11.29
C ILE A 23 16.46 -5.13 -9.94
N PHE A 24 17.56 -4.62 -9.40
CA PHE A 24 18.16 -5.15 -8.19
C PHE A 24 17.22 -5.06 -6.96
N PRO A 25 16.60 -3.91 -6.66
CA PRO A 25 15.63 -3.84 -5.55
C PRO A 25 14.42 -4.74 -5.75
N THR A 26 13.96 -4.89 -6.99
CA THR A 26 12.80 -5.74 -7.31
C THR A 26 13.08 -7.21 -7.04
N LEU A 27 14.28 -7.70 -7.36
CA LEU A 27 14.65 -9.10 -7.20
C LEU A 27 15.18 -9.44 -5.79
N PHE A 28 15.91 -8.53 -5.16
CA PHE A 28 16.68 -8.84 -3.96
C PHE A 28 16.17 -8.15 -2.69
N ARG A 29 15.34 -7.11 -2.81
CA ARG A 29 14.79 -6.45 -1.63
C ARG A 29 13.70 -7.31 -1.01
N GLN A 30 14.02 -7.92 0.12
CA GLN A 30 13.06 -8.63 0.95
C GLN A 30 12.70 -7.77 2.17
N VAL A 31 11.41 -7.56 2.38
CA VAL A 31 10.89 -6.93 3.60
C VAL A 31 9.93 -7.92 4.21
N ILE A 32 10.24 -8.35 5.43
CA ILE A 32 9.38 -9.27 6.18
C ILE A 32 8.57 -8.43 7.17
N LEU A 33 7.27 -8.41 6.97
CA LEU A 33 6.30 -7.77 7.84
C LEU A 33 4.96 -8.50 7.69
N PRO A 34 4.75 -9.61 8.40
CA PRO A 34 3.46 -10.32 8.32
C PRO A 34 2.34 -9.41 8.84
N PRO A 35 1.14 -9.48 8.26
CA PRO A 35 -0.01 -8.74 8.74
C PRO A 35 -0.40 -9.23 10.14
N THR A 36 -0.94 -8.34 10.97
CA THR A 36 -1.49 -8.70 12.28
C THR A 36 -2.89 -9.31 12.15
N GLN A 37 -3.59 -8.95 11.10
CA GLN A 37 -4.94 -9.43 10.77
C GLN A 37 -5.17 -9.27 9.27
N GLN A 38 -5.94 -10.19 8.69
CA GLN A 38 -6.42 -10.11 7.31
C GLN A 38 -7.94 -10.15 7.33
N ASP A 39 -8.56 -9.26 6.55
CA ASP A 39 -10.01 -9.16 6.46
C ASP A 39 -10.47 -9.09 4.99
N LEU A 40 -11.75 -9.40 4.77
CA LEU A 40 -12.46 -9.20 3.52
C LEU A 40 -13.49 -8.09 3.72
N VAL A 41 -13.37 -7.03 2.96
CA VAL A 41 -14.28 -5.88 2.99
C VAL A 41 -15.25 -5.98 1.83
N GLU A 42 -16.54 -6.08 2.12
CA GLU A 42 -17.57 -6.14 1.09
C GLU A 42 -17.80 -4.75 0.49
N THR A 43 -17.85 -4.70 -0.83
CA THR A 43 -18.14 -3.49 -1.59
C THR A 43 -19.65 -3.30 -1.78
N HIS A 44 -20.08 -2.08 -2.12
CA HIS A 44 -21.49 -1.75 -2.33
C HIS A 44 -22.17 -2.57 -3.43
N ASP A 45 -21.40 -3.11 -4.39
CA ASP A 45 -21.86 -3.95 -5.49
C ASP A 45 -21.77 -5.45 -5.21
N GLY A 46 -21.43 -5.84 -3.97
CA GLY A 46 -21.36 -7.23 -3.50
C GLY A 46 -20.09 -7.97 -3.91
N ASP A 47 -19.03 -7.24 -4.30
CA ASP A 47 -17.69 -7.77 -4.47
C ASP A 47 -16.91 -7.73 -3.14
N VAL A 48 -15.66 -8.16 -3.13
CA VAL A 48 -14.80 -8.18 -1.95
C VAL A 48 -13.43 -7.58 -2.23
N LEU A 49 -12.89 -6.87 -1.24
CA LEU A 49 -11.53 -6.34 -1.23
C LEU A 49 -10.78 -6.96 -0.06
N GLU A 50 -9.61 -7.51 -0.34
CA GLU A 50 -8.73 -8.04 0.70
C GLU A 50 -7.91 -6.93 1.32
N VAL A 51 -7.79 -6.96 2.65
CA VAL A 51 -7.00 -6.00 3.41
C VAL A 51 -6.08 -6.69 4.39
N ASP A 52 -4.85 -6.21 4.45
CA ASP A 52 -3.82 -6.60 5.40
C ASP A 52 -3.62 -5.50 6.43
N TRP A 53 -3.93 -5.79 7.67
CA TRP A 53 -3.69 -4.90 8.78
C TRP A 53 -2.32 -5.12 9.40
N HIS A 54 -1.65 -4.01 9.72
CA HIS A 54 -0.46 -3.97 10.57
C HIS A 54 -0.74 -3.01 11.72
N ARG A 55 -1.27 -3.53 12.82
CA ARG A 55 -1.70 -2.74 13.99
C ARG A 55 -0.70 -2.83 15.12
N ARG A 56 -0.42 -1.68 15.74
CA ARG A 56 0.36 -1.55 16.98
C ARG A 56 -0.37 -0.71 18.03
N GLY A 57 -1.63 -0.32 17.76
CA GLY A 57 -2.45 0.50 18.66
C GLY A 57 -2.14 1.99 18.57
N HIS A 58 -1.69 2.45 17.40
CA HIS A 58 -1.47 3.87 17.16
C HIS A 58 -2.79 4.59 16.89
N PRO A 59 -2.90 5.89 17.24
CA PRO A 59 -4.12 6.68 17.01
C PRO A 59 -4.29 7.15 15.56
N LYS A 60 -3.29 6.95 14.72
CA LYS A 60 -3.24 7.39 13.32
C LYS A 60 -3.20 6.18 12.40
N LEU A 61 -3.78 6.30 11.21
CA LEU A 61 -3.85 5.25 10.22
C LEU A 61 -3.22 5.70 8.90
N ALA A 62 -2.39 4.85 8.31
CA ALA A 62 -1.95 4.97 6.92
C ALA A 62 -2.64 3.89 6.08
N ILE A 63 -3.40 4.30 5.07
CA ILE A 63 -4.00 3.40 4.08
C ILE A 63 -3.11 3.42 2.84
N ILE A 64 -2.62 2.23 2.45
CA ILE A 64 -1.63 2.10 1.39
C ILE A 64 -2.24 1.34 0.20
N SER A 65 -2.20 1.98 -0.98
CA SER A 65 -2.66 1.44 -2.25
C SER A 65 -1.47 1.04 -3.12
N HIS A 66 -1.48 -0.18 -3.66
CA HIS A 66 -0.39 -0.68 -4.51
C HIS A 66 -0.52 -0.16 -5.96
N GLY A 67 0.53 -0.31 -6.76
CA GLY A 67 0.54 0.01 -8.19
C GLY A 67 0.01 -1.13 -9.06
N LEU A 68 0.04 -0.91 -10.37
CA LEU A 68 -0.42 -1.87 -11.39
C LEU A 68 0.21 -3.26 -11.16
N GLU A 69 -0.62 -4.30 -11.20
CA GLU A 69 -0.23 -5.71 -10.98
C GLU A 69 0.52 -5.97 -9.66
N GLY A 70 0.37 -5.04 -8.70
CA GLY A 70 0.89 -5.21 -7.35
C GLY A 70 -0.07 -5.98 -6.45
N ASN A 71 0.31 -6.06 -5.18
CA ASN A 71 -0.53 -6.48 -4.07
C ASN A 71 0.06 -5.97 -2.74
N SER A 72 -0.67 -6.15 -1.65
CA SER A 72 -0.29 -5.72 -0.30
C SER A 72 1.04 -6.30 0.19
N SER A 73 1.44 -7.49 -0.29
CA SER A 73 2.67 -8.20 0.13
C SER A 73 3.94 -7.77 -0.62
N ARG A 74 3.86 -6.89 -1.62
CA ARG A 74 5.04 -6.44 -2.36
C ARG A 74 6.03 -5.71 -1.46
N SER A 75 7.32 -5.89 -1.69
CA SER A 75 8.39 -5.33 -0.86
C SER A 75 8.33 -3.82 -0.67
N TYR A 76 7.82 -3.07 -1.66
CA TYR A 76 7.66 -1.62 -1.54
C TYR A 76 6.48 -1.26 -0.62
N MET A 77 5.38 -2.03 -0.66
CA MET A 77 4.22 -1.88 0.22
C MET A 77 4.63 -2.16 1.67
N LEU A 78 5.26 -3.31 1.91
CA LEU A 78 5.75 -3.70 3.24
C LEU A 78 6.81 -2.74 3.76
N GLY A 79 7.67 -2.21 2.88
CA GLY A 79 8.64 -1.18 3.23
C GLY A 79 7.98 0.12 3.71
N MET A 80 6.94 0.57 3.00
CA MET A 80 6.15 1.75 3.39
C MET A 80 5.38 1.48 4.69
N ALA A 81 4.76 0.30 4.81
CA ALA A 81 4.07 -0.10 6.04
C ALA A 81 5.00 -0.08 7.26
N LYS A 82 6.21 -0.62 7.13
CA LYS A 82 7.23 -0.61 8.18
C LYS A 82 7.63 0.80 8.58
N GLU A 83 7.80 1.69 7.62
CA GLU A 83 8.13 3.10 7.88
C GLU A 83 6.97 3.84 8.54
N ALA A 84 5.74 3.65 8.08
CA ALA A 84 4.56 4.26 8.69
C ALA A 84 4.37 3.81 10.15
N LEU A 85 4.54 2.51 10.44
CA LEU A 85 4.52 1.98 11.79
C LEU A 85 5.59 2.64 12.68
N SER A 86 6.79 2.91 12.15
CA SER A 86 7.86 3.58 12.89
C SER A 86 7.56 5.03 13.20
N LYS A 87 6.65 5.65 12.45
CA LYS A 87 6.18 7.04 12.61
C LYS A 87 4.89 7.16 13.44
N GLY A 88 4.44 6.08 14.06
CA GLY A 88 3.27 6.10 14.93
C GLY A 88 1.93 6.01 14.19
N PHE A 89 1.92 5.38 13.02
CA PHE A 89 0.70 5.01 12.31
C PHE A 89 0.46 3.50 12.42
N ASP A 90 -0.77 3.09 12.62
CA ASP A 90 -1.22 1.78 12.21
C ASP A 90 -1.35 1.77 10.68
N VAL A 91 -1.30 0.60 10.06
CA VAL A 91 -1.33 0.50 8.60
C VAL A 91 -2.41 -0.47 8.13
N LEU A 92 -3.13 -0.07 7.10
CA LEU A 92 -3.96 -0.93 6.29
C LEU A 92 -3.42 -0.91 4.86
N ALA A 93 -2.91 -2.05 4.40
CA ALA A 93 -2.57 -2.28 2.99
C ALA A 93 -3.71 -3.09 2.36
N TRP A 94 -4.25 -2.62 1.24
CA TRP A 94 -5.37 -3.28 0.59
C TRP A 94 -5.05 -3.70 -0.85
N ASN A 95 -5.78 -4.69 -1.33
CA ASN A 95 -5.63 -5.21 -2.67
C ASN A 95 -6.78 -4.73 -3.55
N TYR A 96 -6.45 -4.18 -4.73
CA TYR A 96 -7.47 -3.94 -5.76
C TYR A 96 -8.12 -5.25 -6.18
N ARG A 97 -9.32 -5.15 -6.78
CA ARG A 97 -10.10 -6.29 -7.26
C ARG A 97 -9.26 -7.22 -8.13
N GLY A 98 -9.21 -8.50 -7.77
CA GLY A 98 -8.45 -9.53 -8.47
C GLY A 98 -6.93 -9.49 -8.28
N CYS A 99 -6.41 -8.64 -7.39
CA CYS A 99 -4.98 -8.55 -7.09
C CYS A 99 -4.58 -9.26 -5.79
N GLY A 100 -5.54 -9.71 -5.00
CA GLY A 100 -5.33 -10.52 -3.80
C GLY A 100 -5.33 -12.03 -4.08
N GLU A 101 -5.45 -12.82 -3.01
CA GLU A 101 -5.58 -14.28 -3.09
C GLU A 101 -7.00 -14.71 -3.47
N GLN A 102 -8.00 -13.92 -3.07
CA GLN A 102 -9.40 -14.17 -3.42
C GLN A 102 -9.73 -13.58 -4.79
N LEU A 103 -10.41 -14.37 -5.61
CA LEU A 103 -10.94 -13.86 -6.87
C LEU A 103 -12.13 -12.94 -6.59
N ASN A 104 -12.18 -11.81 -7.26
CA ASN A 104 -13.34 -10.93 -7.22
C ASN A 104 -14.57 -11.63 -7.80
N ARG A 105 -15.74 -11.31 -7.24
CA ARG A 105 -17.03 -11.93 -7.61
C ARG A 105 -17.64 -11.31 -8.86
N LYS A 106 -17.20 -10.10 -9.22
CA LYS A 106 -17.72 -9.32 -10.35
C LYS A 106 -16.70 -9.27 -11.50
N ALA A 107 -17.18 -9.19 -12.73
CA ALA A 107 -16.35 -9.00 -13.92
C ALA A 107 -15.94 -7.52 -14.05
N ILE A 108 -15.46 -6.92 -12.97
CA ILE A 108 -15.02 -5.53 -12.92
C ILE A 108 -13.54 -5.54 -12.53
N PHE A 109 -12.72 -4.91 -13.38
CA PHE A 109 -11.30 -4.71 -13.09
C PHE A 109 -11.05 -3.34 -12.49
N TYR A 110 -9.99 -3.24 -11.69
CA TYR A 110 -9.53 -1.98 -11.15
C TYR A 110 -8.92 -1.09 -12.25
N HIS A 111 -9.00 0.21 -12.05
CA HIS A 111 -8.38 1.23 -12.89
C HIS A 111 -8.11 2.49 -12.04
N SER A 112 -7.32 3.41 -12.56
CA SER A 112 -6.92 4.64 -11.85
C SER A 112 -8.09 5.52 -11.36
N GLY A 113 -9.27 5.37 -11.95
CA GLY A 113 -10.49 6.07 -11.54
C GLY A 113 -11.40 5.29 -10.57
N ALA A 114 -10.97 4.13 -10.06
CA ALA A 114 -11.76 3.29 -9.14
C ALA A 114 -11.76 3.84 -7.70
N THR A 115 -12.18 5.10 -7.53
CA THR A 115 -12.20 5.78 -6.23
C THR A 115 -13.24 5.22 -5.26
N TYR A 116 -14.28 4.57 -5.77
CA TYR A 116 -15.33 3.93 -4.97
C TYR A 116 -14.81 2.78 -4.10
N ASP A 117 -13.82 2.04 -4.57
CA ASP A 117 -13.19 0.98 -3.79
C ASP A 117 -12.33 1.58 -2.66
N LEU A 118 -11.55 2.62 -2.96
CA LEU A 118 -10.81 3.35 -1.94
C LEU A 118 -11.75 3.99 -0.90
N GLU A 119 -12.88 4.57 -1.34
CA GLU A 119 -13.88 5.10 -0.42
C GLU A 119 -14.42 4.01 0.52
N THR A 120 -14.71 2.81 0.00
CA THR A 120 -15.15 1.66 0.79
C THR A 120 -14.10 1.31 1.86
N ILE A 121 -12.83 1.24 1.47
CA ILE A 121 -11.72 0.96 2.39
C ILE A 121 -11.58 2.05 3.45
N VAL A 122 -11.66 3.33 3.07
CA VAL A 122 -11.58 4.45 4.02
C VAL A 122 -12.74 4.39 5.01
N ARG A 123 -13.97 4.19 4.55
CA ARG A 123 -15.15 4.08 5.44
C ARG A 123 -15.04 2.90 6.40
N TYR A 124 -14.54 1.77 5.93
CA TYR A 124 -14.31 0.58 6.76
C TYR A 124 -13.25 0.83 7.84
N ALA A 125 -12.15 1.48 7.48
CA ALA A 125 -10.96 1.61 8.32
C ALA A 125 -10.99 2.81 9.27
N ALA A 126 -11.72 3.88 8.94
CA ALA A 126 -11.70 5.16 9.66
C ALA A 126 -12.11 5.10 11.14
N PRO A 127 -13.09 4.27 11.57
CA PRO A 127 -13.53 4.28 12.95
C PRO A 127 -12.39 4.00 13.94
N GLY A 128 -12.25 4.90 14.93
CA GLY A 128 -11.25 4.76 16.00
C GLY A 128 -9.91 5.46 15.74
N TYR A 129 -9.69 6.00 14.54
CA TYR A 129 -8.48 6.75 14.22
C TYR A 129 -8.73 8.27 14.21
N THR A 130 -7.76 9.04 14.70
CA THR A 130 -7.84 10.51 14.77
C THR A 130 -7.34 11.19 13.50
N GLU A 131 -6.50 10.51 12.73
CA GLU A 131 -5.87 11.01 11.51
C GLU A 131 -5.70 9.87 10.51
N ILE A 132 -5.99 10.13 9.24
CA ILE A 132 -5.82 9.14 8.16
C ILE A 132 -4.94 9.75 7.08
N ALA A 133 -3.86 9.05 6.74
CA ALA A 133 -3.00 9.35 5.61
C ALA A 133 -3.25 8.34 4.48
N LEU A 134 -3.42 8.82 3.26
CA LEU A 134 -3.52 7.99 2.06
C LEU A 134 -2.17 7.98 1.35
N VAL A 135 -1.66 6.78 1.05
CA VAL A 135 -0.39 6.58 0.34
C VAL A 135 -0.66 5.72 -0.89
N GLY A 136 -0.35 6.23 -2.07
CA GLY A 136 -0.54 5.52 -3.34
C GLY A 136 0.76 5.34 -4.09
N PHE A 137 0.89 4.21 -4.78
CA PHE A 137 2.00 3.90 -5.67
C PHE A 137 1.50 3.72 -7.09
N SER A 138 1.95 4.58 -8.04
CA SER A 138 1.61 4.46 -9.45
C SER A 138 0.09 4.50 -9.71
N LEU A 139 -0.37 3.88 -10.81
CA LEU A 139 -1.73 3.83 -11.37
C LEU A 139 -2.18 5.07 -12.12
#